data_9563850ac22a7c4d90a348e84acfc4f4
#
_entry.id   9563850ac22a7c4d90a348e84acfc4f4
#
_cell.length_a   1.000
_cell.length_b   1.000
_cell.length_c   1.000
_cell.angle_alpha   90.00
_cell.angle_beta   90.00
_cell.angle_gamma   90.00
#
_symmetry.space_group_name_H-M   'P 1'
#
loop_
_entity.id
_entity.type
_entity.pdbx_description
1 polymer ?
#
loop_
_entity_poly.entity_id
_entity_poly.type
_entity_poly.pdbx_seq_one_letter_code
_entity_poly.pdbx_strand_id
1 'polypeptide(L)'
;MITYNGNGGMDTLAVGINRRLSTLRQLPKDDVMVIRAYVEQHPEVLPYTSLHVFHFLSDGQAKTYFLIGLEGKPIRYSTYEDFRMARRLMAAAMKEGVSELAVMADTLDMDLGSLIDGLLYRNYEFTRYKRQAKSRTIGNINILTHSLRPKEFNSMCYMYTSVYEGIYTARDLVNMPSNDLTPRKFADIAGGMLKGDNILIENLNKWTLEKRHMGGIVAVGKGSMNPPQLLSIAYQGDPNSREVLGIVGKGVTYDSGGLSLKSHANLEFMK
;
A
#
# COMPACT_ATOMS: atom_id res chain seq x y z
N MET A 1 10.85 1.34 -2.55
CA MET A 1 10.87 1.68 -4.00
C MET A 1 10.53 0.42 -4.79
N ILE A 2 9.82 0.50 -5.90
CA ILE A 2 9.65 -0.62 -6.85
C ILE A 2 10.62 -0.43 -8.00
N THR A 3 11.36 -1.49 -8.35
CA THR A 3 12.33 -1.49 -9.43
C THR A 3 12.01 -2.57 -10.47
N TYR A 4 12.47 -2.36 -11.70
CA TYR A 4 12.28 -3.25 -12.85
C TYR A 4 13.56 -4.03 -13.14
N ASN A 5 13.46 -5.37 -13.16
CA ASN A 5 14.56 -6.29 -13.51
C ASN A 5 15.94 -5.89 -12.93
N GLY A 6 15.94 -5.36 -11.71
CA GLY A 6 17.17 -5.02 -10.99
C GLY A 6 17.91 -6.26 -10.52
N ASN A 7 19.18 -6.13 -10.18
CA ASN A 7 20.02 -7.23 -9.70
C ASN A 7 19.93 -7.47 -8.18
N GLY A 8 19.06 -6.75 -7.47
CA GLY A 8 18.93 -6.87 -6.01
C GLY A 8 17.88 -7.88 -5.57
N GLY A 9 18.08 -8.46 -4.39
CA GLY A 9 17.08 -9.29 -3.71
C GLY A 9 16.97 -10.75 -4.20
N MET A 10 17.91 -11.26 -4.98
CA MET A 10 17.87 -12.64 -5.46
C MET A 10 17.97 -13.69 -4.34
N ASP A 11 18.49 -13.29 -3.18
CA ASP A 11 18.50 -14.15 -1.98
C ASP A 11 17.15 -14.19 -1.26
N THR A 12 16.25 -13.26 -1.62
CA THR A 12 14.90 -13.15 -1.08
C THR A 12 13.91 -13.03 -2.23
N LEU A 13 13.37 -14.17 -2.67
CA LEU A 13 12.68 -14.27 -3.94
C LEU A 13 11.29 -14.89 -3.80
N ALA A 14 10.28 -14.28 -4.42
CA ALA A 14 8.96 -14.87 -4.60
C ALA A 14 8.80 -15.47 -6.00
N VAL A 15 8.38 -16.75 -6.05
CA VAL A 15 8.19 -17.50 -7.29
C VAL A 15 6.91 -18.31 -7.26
N GLY A 16 6.27 -18.43 -8.43
CA GLY A 16 5.16 -19.35 -8.65
C GLY A 16 5.68 -20.76 -8.93
N ILE A 17 5.07 -21.77 -8.32
CA ILE A 17 5.45 -23.17 -8.49
C ILE A 17 4.27 -24.03 -8.92
N ASN A 18 4.56 -24.96 -9.81
CA ASN A 18 3.69 -26.07 -10.21
C ASN A 18 4.45 -27.39 -10.08
N ARG A 19 3.76 -28.52 -10.17
CA ARG A 19 4.38 -29.86 -10.05
C ARG A 19 5.53 -30.10 -11.01
N ARG A 20 5.49 -29.53 -12.22
CA ARG A 20 6.54 -29.67 -13.23
C ARG A 20 7.72 -28.73 -13.01
N LEU A 21 7.58 -27.75 -12.11
CA LEU A 21 8.54 -26.67 -11.86
C LEU A 21 8.97 -25.93 -13.14
N SER A 22 8.11 -25.93 -14.15
CA SER A 22 8.38 -25.30 -15.45
C SER A 22 8.56 -23.80 -15.38
N THR A 23 8.05 -23.19 -14.32
CA THR A 23 8.15 -21.76 -14.02
C THR A 23 9.55 -21.35 -13.52
N LEU A 24 10.38 -22.32 -13.08
CA LEU A 24 11.66 -22.03 -12.41
C LEU A 24 12.87 -22.09 -13.34
N ARG A 25 12.67 -22.11 -14.66
CA ARG A 25 13.75 -22.26 -15.65
C ARG A 25 14.82 -21.16 -15.60
N GLN A 26 14.48 -20.00 -15.07
CA GLN A 26 15.38 -18.84 -14.96
C GLN A 26 16.20 -18.84 -13.67
N LEU A 27 15.92 -19.75 -12.74
CA LEU A 27 16.64 -19.87 -11.48
C LEU A 27 17.95 -20.67 -11.66
N PRO A 28 18.94 -20.47 -10.77
CA PRO A 28 20.12 -21.33 -10.68
C PRO A 28 19.72 -22.80 -10.57
N LYS A 29 20.45 -23.67 -11.22
CA LYS A 29 20.15 -25.12 -11.23
C LYS A 29 20.10 -25.73 -9.83
N ASP A 30 21.00 -25.29 -8.96
CA ASP A 30 21.08 -25.77 -7.58
C ASP A 30 19.88 -25.38 -6.77
N ASP A 31 19.40 -24.14 -6.91
CA ASP A 31 18.17 -23.69 -6.29
C ASP A 31 16.96 -24.51 -6.74
N VAL A 32 16.87 -24.78 -8.05
CA VAL A 32 15.78 -25.62 -8.61
C VAL A 32 15.82 -27.04 -8.06
N MET A 33 17.02 -27.63 -7.89
CA MET A 33 17.16 -28.98 -7.30
C MET A 33 16.66 -29.01 -5.86
N VAL A 34 17.03 -28.02 -5.05
CA VAL A 34 16.61 -27.92 -3.64
C VAL A 34 15.10 -27.70 -3.54
N ILE A 35 14.53 -26.81 -4.37
CA ILE A 35 13.08 -26.58 -4.42
C ILE A 35 12.34 -27.86 -4.84
N ARG A 36 12.87 -28.61 -5.82
CA ARG A 36 12.28 -29.88 -6.27
C ARG A 36 12.18 -30.88 -5.11
N ALA A 37 13.27 -31.10 -4.41
CA ALA A 37 13.30 -32.00 -3.27
C ALA A 37 12.33 -31.58 -2.18
N TYR A 38 12.20 -30.27 -1.92
CA TYR A 38 11.24 -29.74 -0.97
C TYR A 38 9.78 -29.97 -1.41
N VAL A 39 9.44 -29.69 -2.66
CA VAL A 39 8.09 -29.86 -3.20
C VAL A 39 7.66 -31.32 -3.23
N GLU A 40 8.58 -32.25 -3.50
CA GLU A 40 8.32 -33.70 -3.47
C GLU A 40 7.94 -34.19 -2.05
N GLN A 41 8.53 -33.60 -1.02
CA GLN A 41 8.22 -33.90 0.38
C GLN A 41 7.00 -33.11 0.94
N HIS A 42 6.69 -31.98 0.32
CA HIS A 42 5.68 -31.01 0.76
C HIS A 42 4.69 -30.67 -0.36
N PRO A 43 3.89 -31.63 -0.85
CA PRO A 43 2.94 -31.39 -1.95
C PRO A 43 1.86 -30.36 -1.62
N GLU A 44 1.65 -30.04 -0.34
CA GLU A 44 0.74 -28.98 0.15
C GLU A 44 1.15 -27.58 -0.29
N VAL A 45 2.35 -27.40 -0.84
CA VAL A 45 2.80 -26.11 -1.41
C VAL A 45 2.24 -25.82 -2.80
N LEU A 46 1.75 -26.85 -3.52
CA LEU A 46 1.32 -26.74 -4.91
C LEU A 46 -0.07 -26.11 -5.13
N PRO A 47 -1.08 -26.36 -4.26
CA PRO A 47 -2.42 -25.82 -4.48
C PRO A 47 -2.42 -24.31 -4.70
N TYR A 48 -3.30 -23.85 -5.59
CA TYR A 48 -3.48 -22.43 -5.93
C TYR A 48 -3.62 -21.56 -4.68
N THR A 49 -2.90 -20.46 -4.64
CA THR A 49 -2.81 -19.53 -3.50
C THR A 49 -2.17 -20.07 -2.23
N SER A 50 -1.61 -21.29 -2.19
CA SER A 50 -0.71 -21.66 -1.09
C SER A 50 0.51 -20.74 -1.08
N LEU A 51 1.01 -20.44 0.09
CA LEU A 51 2.22 -19.61 0.29
C LEU A 51 3.07 -20.24 1.38
N HIS A 52 4.26 -20.65 1.01
CA HIS A 52 5.24 -21.25 1.91
C HIS A 52 6.54 -20.44 1.90
N VAL A 53 7.07 -20.19 3.07
CA VAL A 53 8.39 -19.58 3.24
C VAL A 53 9.41 -20.72 3.35
N PHE A 54 10.39 -20.69 2.47
CA PHE A 54 11.38 -21.76 2.36
C PHE A 54 12.78 -21.17 2.51
N HIS A 55 13.49 -21.60 3.56
CA HIS A 55 14.87 -21.21 3.84
C HIS A 55 15.83 -22.32 3.48
N PHE A 56 16.88 -22.00 2.76
CA PHE A 56 17.90 -22.99 2.37
C PHE A 56 19.26 -22.31 2.15
N LEU A 57 20.30 -23.14 2.06
CA LEU A 57 21.65 -22.71 1.71
C LEU A 57 21.92 -23.12 0.25
N SER A 58 22.42 -22.19 -0.56
CA SER A 58 22.88 -22.43 -1.92
C SER A 58 24.11 -21.58 -2.16
N ASP A 59 25.16 -22.18 -2.71
CA ASP A 59 26.45 -21.51 -2.94
C ASP A 59 27.06 -20.84 -1.71
N GLY A 60 26.80 -21.40 -0.51
CA GLY A 60 27.26 -20.83 0.77
C GLY A 60 26.48 -19.62 1.24
N GLN A 61 25.41 -19.24 0.55
CA GLN A 61 24.53 -18.13 0.91
C GLN A 61 23.19 -18.63 1.44
N ALA A 62 22.67 -17.95 2.48
CA ALA A 62 21.33 -18.20 3.00
C ALA A 62 20.30 -17.54 2.08
N LYS A 63 19.36 -18.31 1.57
CA LYS A 63 18.28 -17.84 0.70
C LYS A 63 16.92 -18.05 1.35
N THR A 64 16.02 -17.14 1.10
CA THR A 64 14.62 -17.20 1.56
C THR A 64 13.70 -17.08 0.35
N TYR A 65 13.03 -18.16 0.01
CA TYR A 65 12.08 -18.15 -1.10
C TYR A 65 10.64 -18.23 -0.59
N PHE A 66 9.78 -17.44 -1.21
CA PHE A 66 8.34 -17.45 -1.03
C PHE A 66 7.73 -18.25 -2.18
N LEU A 67 7.39 -19.49 -1.91
CA LEU A 67 6.84 -20.42 -2.89
C LEU A 67 5.32 -20.25 -2.95
N ILE A 68 4.79 -19.92 -4.14
CA ILE A 68 3.37 -19.68 -4.36
C ILE A 68 2.80 -20.76 -5.27
N GLY A 69 1.87 -21.56 -4.77
CA GLY A 69 1.24 -22.63 -5.51
C GLY A 69 0.32 -22.13 -6.63
N LEU A 70 0.36 -22.83 -7.77
CA LEU A 70 -0.38 -22.47 -8.98
C LEU A 70 -1.38 -23.56 -9.42
N GLU A 71 -1.41 -24.72 -8.76
CA GLU A 71 -2.27 -25.85 -9.19
C GLU A 71 -3.74 -25.63 -8.76
N GLY A 72 -4.64 -25.87 -9.70
CA GLY A 72 -6.08 -25.76 -9.44
C GLY A 72 -6.63 -24.34 -9.46
N LYS A 73 -6.00 -23.42 -10.22
CA LYS A 73 -6.53 -22.06 -10.43
C LYS A 73 -7.98 -22.13 -10.97
N PRO A 74 -8.93 -21.43 -10.36
CA PRO A 74 -10.32 -21.45 -10.81
C PRO A 74 -10.49 -20.91 -12.23
N ILE A 75 -11.42 -21.51 -13.02
CA ILE A 75 -11.76 -21.04 -14.38
C ILE A 75 -12.34 -19.61 -14.31
N ARG A 76 -13.18 -19.33 -13.31
CA ARG A 76 -13.66 -17.97 -13.02
C ARG A 76 -12.73 -17.32 -12.01
N TYR A 77 -11.96 -16.39 -12.49
CA TYR A 77 -10.90 -15.76 -11.76
C TYR A 77 -11.13 -14.25 -11.68
N SER A 78 -10.80 -13.67 -10.54
CA SER A 78 -10.88 -12.24 -10.30
C SER A 78 -9.49 -11.69 -9.98
N THR A 79 -9.12 -10.57 -10.57
CA THR A 79 -7.88 -9.82 -10.24
C THR A 79 -7.81 -9.45 -8.75
N TYR A 80 -8.94 -9.45 -8.04
CA TYR A 80 -8.97 -9.28 -6.59
C TYR A 80 -8.27 -10.42 -5.84
N GLU A 81 -8.26 -11.65 -6.37
CA GLU A 81 -7.50 -12.76 -5.76
C GLU A 81 -5.99 -12.53 -5.90
N ASP A 82 -5.53 -11.95 -7.01
CA ASP A 82 -4.12 -11.57 -7.20
C ASP A 82 -3.70 -10.51 -6.18
N PHE A 83 -4.52 -9.48 -6.01
CA PHE A 83 -4.31 -8.46 -4.98
C PHE A 83 -4.24 -9.08 -3.57
N ARG A 84 -5.16 -10.02 -3.23
CA ARG A 84 -5.13 -10.70 -1.94
C ARG A 84 -3.87 -11.52 -1.75
N MET A 85 -3.43 -12.23 -2.79
CA MET A 85 -2.23 -13.05 -2.74
C MET A 85 -0.97 -12.19 -2.59
N ALA A 86 -0.86 -11.10 -3.34
CA ALA A 86 0.23 -10.14 -3.22
C ALA A 86 0.31 -9.53 -1.82
N ARG A 87 -0.83 -9.22 -1.20
CA ARG A 87 -0.88 -8.78 0.21
C ARG A 87 -0.36 -9.84 1.18
N ARG A 88 -0.70 -11.11 0.96
CA ARG A 88 -0.22 -12.22 1.79
C ARG A 88 1.29 -12.41 1.64
N LEU A 89 1.78 -12.35 0.40
CA LEU A 89 3.22 -12.41 0.10
C LEU A 89 3.97 -11.30 0.86
N MET A 90 3.52 -10.06 0.72
CA MET A 90 4.15 -8.92 1.41
C MET A 90 4.09 -9.07 2.93
N ALA A 91 2.96 -9.57 3.48
CA ALA A 91 2.83 -9.81 4.92
C ALA A 91 3.83 -10.87 5.41
N ALA A 92 4.04 -11.94 4.64
CA ALA A 92 5.04 -12.97 4.96
C ALA A 92 6.46 -12.38 4.90
N ALA A 93 6.79 -11.65 3.84
CA ALA A 93 8.11 -11.02 3.69
C ALA A 93 8.42 -10.02 4.83
N MET A 94 7.45 -9.20 5.22
CA MET A 94 7.59 -8.30 6.37
C MET A 94 7.76 -9.07 7.70
N LYS A 95 7.11 -10.23 7.85
CA LYS A 95 7.24 -11.08 9.03
C LYS A 95 8.64 -11.69 9.12
N GLU A 96 9.21 -12.10 7.99
CA GLU A 96 10.59 -12.58 7.90
C GLU A 96 11.64 -11.48 8.14
N GLY A 97 11.23 -10.22 8.12
CA GLY A 97 12.13 -9.08 8.36
C GLY A 97 13.12 -8.83 7.23
N VAL A 98 12.80 -9.25 6.01
CA VAL A 98 13.64 -9.01 4.85
C VAL A 98 13.61 -7.53 4.46
N SER A 99 14.75 -6.98 4.07
CA SER A 99 14.88 -5.57 3.66
C SER A 99 14.56 -5.35 2.18
N GLU A 100 14.74 -6.39 1.38
CA GLU A 100 14.51 -6.39 -0.06
C GLU A 100 13.73 -7.66 -0.47
N LEU A 101 12.91 -7.54 -1.50
CA LEU A 101 12.12 -8.65 -2.04
C LEU A 101 12.19 -8.62 -3.55
N ALA A 102 12.67 -9.67 -4.19
CA ALA A 102 12.49 -9.90 -5.61
C ALA A 102 11.22 -10.73 -5.86
N VAL A 103 10.50 -10.42 -6.93
CA VAL A 103 9.27 -11.13 -7.32
C VAL A 103 9.36 -11.50 -8.79
N MET A 104 9.41 -12.79 -9.10
CA MET A 104 9.36 -13.30 -10.48
C MET A 104 7.90 -13.28 -10.98
N ALA A 105 7.44 -12.12 -11.41
CA ALA A 105 6.03 -11.89 -11.74
C ALA A 105 5.52 -12.81 -12.86
N ASP A 106 6.34 -13.08 -13.88
CA ASP A 106 5.97 -13.97 -14.99
C ASP A 106 5.73 -15.41 -14.55
N THR A 107 6.19 -15.81 -13.36
CA THR A 107 5.95 -17.14 -12.82
C THR A 107 4.64 -17.25 -12.06
N LEU A 108 4.03 -16.14 -11.66
CA LEU A 108 2.90 -16.11 -10.72
C LEU A 108 1.54 -16.29 -11.39
N ASP A 109 1.46 -16.14 -12.72
CA ASP A 109 0.20 -16.15 -13.47
C ASP A 109 -0.84 -15.17 -12.87
N MET A 110 -0.39 -13.95 -12.54
CA MET A 110 -1.17 -12.88 -11.92
C MET A 110 -1.22 -11.64 -12.81
N ASP A 111 -2.30 -10.85 -12.64
CA ASP A 111 -2.33 -9.50 -13.19
C ASP A 111 -1.28 -8.63 -12.50
N LEU A 112 -0.39 -8.03 -13.31
CA LEU A 112 0.76 -7.27 -12.80
C LEU A 112 0.34 -6.02 -12.01
N GLY A 113 -0.75 -5.37 -12.43
CA GLY A 113 -1.29 -4.22 -11.70
C GLY A 113 -1.77 -4.61 -10.31
N SER A 114 -2.55 -5.69 -10.22
CA SER A 114 -3.05 -6.23 -8.95
C SER A 114 -1.93 -6.75 -8.04
N LEU A 115 -0.86 -7.30 -8.63
CA LEU A 115 0.33 -7.68 -7.89
C LEU A 115 0.98 -6.45 -7.24
N ILE A 116 1.28 -5.41 -8.02
CA ILE A 116 1.88 -4.16 -7.51
C ILE A 116 0.98 -3.52 -6.44
N ASP A 117 -0.32 -3.43 -6.72
CA ASP A 117 -1.32 -2.88 -5.80
C ASP A 117 -1.31 -3.61 -4.45
N GLY A 118 -1.38 -4.93 -4.47
CA GLY A 118 -1.38 -5.75 -3.25
C GLY A 118 -0.08 -5.65 -2.44
N LEU A 119 1.08 -5.61 -3.12
CA LEU A 119 2.38 -5.44 -2.47
C LEU A 119 2.46 -4.09 -1.77
N LEU A 120 2.14 -2.99 -2.47
CA LEU A 120 2.16 -1.65 -1.91
C LEU A 120 1.13 -1.50 -0.79
N TYR A 121 -0.11 -1.98 -0.99
CA TYR A 121 -1.16 -1.90 0.04
C TYR A 121 -0.70 -2.43 1.39
N ARG A 122 0.04 -3.54 1.40
CA ARG A 122 0.49 -4.19 2.64
C ARG A 122 1.79 -3.63 3.17
N ASN A 123 2.63 -3.02 2.33
CA ASN A 123 3.94 -2.46 2.72
C ASN A 123 3.79 -1.11 3.45
N TYR A 124 2.95 -1.09 4.47
CA TYR A 124 2.69 0.09 5.29
C TYR A 124 2.71 -0.28 6.77
N GLU A 125 3.33 0.56 7.57
CA GLU A 125 3.36 0.46 9.03
C GLU A 125 3.32 1.85 9.66
N PHE A 126 2.43 2.04 10.63
CA PHE A 126 2.35 3.27 11.40
C PHE A 126 3.14 3.13 12.71
N THR A 127 4.29 3.81 12.79
CA THR A 127 5.23 3.68 13.92
C THR A 127 5.42 4.97 14.70
N ARG A 128 4.75 6.05 14.30
CA ARG A 128 4.99 7.42 14.77
C ARG A 128 5.03 7.59 16.29
N TYR A 129 4.25 6.82 17.04
CA TYR A 129 4.15 6.94 18.51
C TYR A 129 4.87 5.81 19.26
N LYS A 130 5.61 4.96 18.55
CA LYS A 130 6.36 3.85 19.15
C LYS A 130 7.80 4.25 19.41
N ARG A 131 8.29 4.15 20.65
CA ARG A 131 9.66 4.58 21.04
C ARG A 131 10.78 3.80 20.35
N GLN A 132 10.61 2.52 20.05
CA GLN A 132 11.64 1.61 19.53
C GLN A 132 11.18 0.79 18.33
N ALA A 133 10.22 1.29 17.55
CA ALA A 133 9.77 0.55 16.39
C ALA A 133 10.83 0.60 15.30
N LYS A 134 11.45 -0.53 15.03
CA LYS A 134 12.10 -0.73 13.72
C LYS A 134 10.97 -0.94 12.71
N SER A 135 10.95 -0.12 11.67
CA SER A 135 10.02 -0.34 10.55
C SER A 135 10.29 -1.72 9.93
N ARG A 136 9.23 -2.47 9.68
CA ARG A 136 9.28 -3.75 8.96
C ARG A 136 8.94 -3.60 7.49
N THR A 137 8.72 -2.38 7.02
CA THR A 137 8.44 -2.13 5.60
C THR A 137 9.64 -2.52 4.76
N ILE A 138 9.37 -3.12 3.62
CA ILE A 138 10.40 -3.52 2.66
C ILE A 138 10.81 -2.30 1.85
N GLY A 139 12.10 -1.97 1.90
CA GLY A 139 12.65 -0.76 1.27
C GLY A 139 12.70 -0.87 -0.26
N ASN A 140 13.05 -2.04 -0.78
CA ASN A 140 13.15 -2.29 -2.21
C ASN A 140 12.36 -3.53 -2.62
N ILE A 141 11.48 -3.38 -3.61
CA ILE A 141 10.70 -4.46 -4.23
C ILE A 141 11.12 -4.51 -5.69
N ASN A 142 11.81 -5.57 -6.08
CA ASN A 142 12.28 -5.76 -7.43
C ASN A 142 11.35 -6.72 -8.19
N ILE A 143 10.64 -6.23 -9.20
CA ILE A 143 9.73 -7.04 -10.01
C ILE A 143 10.44 -7.47 -11.28
N LEU A 144 10.63 -8.77 -11.41
CA LEU A 144 11.24 -9.43 -12.56
C LEU A 144 10.13 -9.86 -13.50
N THR A 145 10.06 -9.21 -14.68
CA THR A 145 9.05 -9.50 -15.70
C THR A 145 9.54 -9.19 -17.10
N HIS A 146 9.06 -9.95 -18.07
CA HIS A 146 9.24 -9.71 -19.50
C HIS A 146 7.91 -9.34 -20.19
N SER A 147 6.81 -9.29 -19.42
CA SER A 147 5.44 -9.04 -19.93
C SER A 147 5.23 -7.60 -20.43
N LEU A 148 6.04 -6.66 -19.95
CA LEU A 148 5.99 -5.24 -20.34
C LEU A 148 7.35 -4.72 -20.77
N ARG A 149 7.35 -3.72 -21.65
CA ARG A 149 8.56 -2.95 -21.94
C ARG A 149 8.95 -2.07 -20.75
N PRO A 150 10.23 -1.77 -20.54
CA PRO A 150 10.69 -0.98 -19.39
C PRO A 150 9.96 0.36 -19.21
N LYS A 151 9.65 1.06 -20.31
CA LYS A 151 8.94 2.34 -20.26
C LYS A 151 7.50 2.19 -19.74
N GLU A 152 6.79 1.15 -20.18
CA GLU A 152 5.41 0.86 -19.77
C GLU A 152 5.37 0.46 -18.28
N PHE A 153 6.30 -0.41 -17.88
CA PHE A 153 6.44 -0.80 -16.49
C PHE A 153 6.75 0.38 -15.58
N ASN A 154 7.72 1.23 -15.94
CA ASN A 154 8.06 2.40 -15.14
C ASN A 154 6.90 3.38 -15.01
N SER A 155 6.11 3.59 -16.08
CA SER A 155 4.91 4.42 -16.03
C SER A 155 3.85 3.84 -15.08
N MET A 156 3.65 2.54 -15.11
CA MET A 156 2.75 1.82 -14.18
C MET A 156 3.23 1.97 -12.74
N CYS A 157 4.50 1.71 -12.47
CA CYS A 157 5.07 1.84 -11.12
C CYS A 157 4.97 3.27 -10.60
N TYR A 158 5.23 4.27 -11.44
CA TYR A 158 5.08 5.66 -11.07
C TYR A 158 3.64 5.99 -10.66
N MET A 159 2.66 5.55 -11.45
CA MET A 159 1.23 5.74 -11.15
C MET A 159 0.86 5.11 -9.80
N TYR A 160 1.18 3.83 -9.59
CA TYR A 160 0.87 3.15 -8.33
C TYR A 160 1.59 3.78 -7.14
N THR A 161 2.88 4.14 -7.28
CA THR A 161 3.64 4.78 -6.20
C THR A 161 3.01 6.10 -5.79
N SER A 162 2.64 6.94 -6.76
CA SER A 162 1.98 8.24 -6.50
C SER A 162 0.63 8.06 -5.79
N VAL A 163 -0.17 7.09 -6.22
CA VAL A 163 -1.45 6.75 -5.56
C VAL A 163 -1.20 6.29 -4.11
N TYR A 164 -0.19 5.44 -3.89
CA TYR A 164 0.11 4.92 -2.56
C TYR A 164 0.74 5.95 -1.62
N GLU A 165 1.46 6.94 -2.11
CA GLU A 165 1.89 8.09 -1.31
C GLU A 165 0.68 8.82 -0.72
N GLY A 166 -0.36 9.04 -1.52
CA GLY A 166 -1.64 9.59 -1.05
C GLY A 166 -2.35 8.67 -0.04
N ILE A 167 -2.45 7.37 -0.34
CA ILE A 167 -3.07 6.38 0.54
C ILE A 167 -2.33 6.28 1.87
N TYR A 168 -1.00 6.23 1.88
CA TYR A 168 -0.22 6.15 3.12
C TYR A 168 -0.39 7.40 3.96
N THR A 169 -0.44 8.57 3.35
CA THR A 169 -0.74 9.81 4.05
C THR A 169 -2.12 9.79 4.67
N ALA A 170 -3.14 9.38 3.92
CA ALA A 170 -4.48 9.26 4.47
C ALA A 170 -4.52 8.28 5.65
N ARG A 171 -3.82 7.14 5.55
CA ARG A 171 -3.70 6.17 6.66
C ARG A 171 -2.95 6.74 7.85
N ASP A 172 -1.90 7.51 7.63
CA ASP A 172 -1.19 8.20 8.70
C ASP A 172 -2.10 9.18 9.43
N LEU A 173 -2.84 10.00 8.69
CA LEU A 173 -3.80 10.95 9.27
C LEU A 173 -4.91 10.24 10.05
N VAL A 174 -5.46 9.14 9.52
CA VAL A 174 -6.47 8.33 10.22
C VAL A 174 -5.91 7.72 11.51
N ASN A 175 -4.64 7.32 11.53
CA ASN A 175 -4.00 6.70 12.69
C ASN A 175 -3.56 7.72 13.76
N MET A 176 -3.49 9.00 13.43
CA MET A 176 -3.13 10.04 14.41
C MET A 176 -4.29 10.30 15.37
N PRO A 177 -4.04 10.42 16.69
CA PRO A 177 -5.05 10.77 17.66
C PRO A 177 -5.47 12.24 17.51
N SER A 178 -6.72 12.56 17.87
CA SER A 178 -7.33 13.86 17.69
C SER A 178 -6.68 15.02 18.47
N ASN A 179 -5.96 14.71 19.56
CA ASN A 179 -5.17 15.69 20.30
C ASN A 179 -3.89 16.11 19.55
N ASP A 180 -3.39 15.27 18.64
CA ASP A 180 -2.26 15.59 17.75
C ASP A 180 -2.75 16.06 16.36
N LEU A 181 -3.79 15.44 15.80
CA LEU A 181 -4.41 15.83 14.54
C LEU A 181 -5.61 16.78 14.77
N THR A 182 -5.35 18.06 15.01
CA THR A 182 -6.39 19.10 15.04
C THR A 182 -6.84 19.49 13.64
N PRO A 183 -8.02 20.15 13.45
CA PRO A 183 -8.48 20.61 12.13
C PRO A 183 -7.43 21.46 11.39
N ARG A 184 -6.75 22.36 12.09
CA ARG A 184 -5.68 23.17 11.51
C ARG A 184 -4.51 22.33 11.05
N LYS A 185 -4.02 21.42 11.91
CA LYS A 185 -2.87 20.55 11.58
C LYS A 185 -3.19 19.61 10.41
N PHE A 186 -4.43 19.13 10.33
CA PHE A 186 -4.90 18.37 9.18
C PHE A 186 -4.79 19.18 7.88
N ALA A 187 -5.33 20.40 7.89
CA ALA A 187 -5.26 21.30 6.74
C ALA A 187 -3.82 21.65 6.34
N ASP A 188 -2.95 21.91 7.34
CA ASP A 188 -1.54 22.24 7.12
C ASP A 188 -0.77 21.04 6.49
N ILE A 189 -1.01 19.81 6.97
CA ILE A 189 -0.39 18.60 6.42
C ILE A 189 -0.89 18.36 4.99
N ALA A 190 -2.20 18.34 4.78
CA ALA A 190 -2.80 18.07 3.48
C ALA A 190 -2.41 19.13 2.43
N GLY A 191 -2.45 20.42 2.82
CA GLY A 191 -2.02 21.50 1.95
C GLY A 191 -0.51 21.50 1.65
N GLY A 192 0.32 21.14 2.65
CA GLY A 192 1.77 21.11 2.50
C GLY A 192 2.31 20.00 1.60
N MET A 193 1.52 18.95 1.37
CA MET A 193 1.88 17.84 0.49
C MET A 193 1.71 18.15 -0.99
N LEU A 194 0.80 19.06 -1.30
CA LEU A 194 0.41 19.39 -2.66
C LEU A 194 1.20 20.62 -3.13
N LYS A 195 2.12 20.41 -4.06
CA LYS A 195 2.95 21.48 -4.64
C LYS A 195 2.89 21.39 -6.16
N GLY A 196 2.72 22.54 -6.80
CA GLY A 196 2.71 22.65 -8.25
C GLY A 196 2.04 23.94 -8.70
N ASP A 197 2.46 24.46 -9.82
CA ASP A 197 1.92 25.72 -10.37
C ASP A 197 0.45 25.59 -10.82
N ASN A 198 -0.02 24.38 -11.01
CA ASN A 198 -1.39 24.04 -11.40
C ASN A 198 -2.27 23.62 -10.19
N ILE A 199 -1.81 23.85 -8.97
CA ILE A 199 -2.56 23.54 -7.73
C ILE A 199 -2.82 24.83 -6.98
N LEU A 200 -4.10 25.13 -6.76
CA LEU A 200 -4.53 26.24 -5.91
C LEU A 200 -5.07 25.69 -4.60
N ILE A 201 -4.56 26.20 -3.48
CA ILE A 201 -4.95 25.78 -2.14
C ILE A 201 -5.48 26.99 -1.37
N GLU A 202 -6.71 26.90 -0.89
CA GLU A 202 -7.34 27.89 0.00
C GLU A 202 -7.71 27.21 1.31
N ASN A 203 -7.21 27.72 2.44
CA ASN A 203 -7.60 27.26 3.77
C ASN A 203 -8.49 28.31 4.45
N LEU A 204 -9.78 28.00 4.61
CA LEU A 204 -10.78 28.85 5.22
C LEU A 204 -10.85 28.57 6.72
N ASN A 205 -10.39 29.51 7.52
CA ASN A 205 -10.48 29.45 8.98
C ASN A 205 -11.90 29.80 9.47
N LYS A 206 -12.15 29.61 10.78
CA LYS A 206 -13.45 29.86 11.41
C LYS A 206 -14.03 31.25 11.05
N TRP A 207 -13.24 32.33 11.13
CA TRP A 207 -13.70 33.68 10.83
C TRP A 207 -14.17 33.82 9.37
N THR A 208 -13.40 33.26 8.41
CA THR A 208 -13.78 33.25 7.00
C THR A 208 -15.05 32.44 6.75
N LEU A 209 -15.18 31.28 7.44
CA LEU A 209 -16.37 30.44 7.37
C LEU A 209 -17.62 31.13 7.87
N GLU A 210 -17.52 31.84 8.99
CA GLU A 210 -18.63 32.69 9.54
C GLU A 210 -19.01 33.79 8.56
N LYS A 211 -18.05 34.52 8.01
CA LYS A 211 -18.25 35.56 7.00
C LYS A 211 -18.91 35.05 5.71
N ARG A 212 -18.60 33.83 5.32
CA ARG A 212 -19.20 33.16 4.14
C ARG A 212 -20.50 32.41 4.47
N HIS A 213 -21.06 32.59 5.65
CA HIS A 213 -22.31 31.96 6.12
C HIS A 213 -22.32 30.45 6.08
N MET A 214 -21.15 29.82 6.27
CA MET A 214 -20.97 28.36 6.28
C MET A 214 -21.31 27.77 7.67
N GLY A 215 -22.55 27.98 8.10
CA GLY A 215 -23.02 27.71 9.48
C GLY A 215 -22.92 26.26 9.90
N GLY A 216 -23.07 25.30 8.99
CA GLY A 216 -23.01 23.87 9.28
C GLY A 216 -21.64 23.46 9.84
N ILE A 217 -20.54 23.81 9.17
CA ILE A 217 -19.18 23.47 9.62
C ILE A 217 -18.81 24.26 10.89
N VAL A 218 -19.25 25.52 11.01
CA VAL A 218 -19.03 26.33 12.21
C VAL A 218 -19.75 25.70 13.40
N ALA A 219 -21.01 25.27 13.25
CA ALA A 219 -21.82 24.68 14.33
C ALA A 219 -21.17 23.40 14.87
N VAL A 220 -20.65 22.51 13.99
CA VAL A 220 -19.98 21.29 14.41
C VAL A 220 -18.71 21.57 15.22
N GLY A 221 -17.94 22.59 14.84
CA GLY A 221 -16.70 22.95 15.52
C GLY A 221 -16.84 23.90 16.69
N LYS A 222 -18.05 24.43 16.96
CA LYS A 222 -18.27 25.54 17.89
C LYS A 222 -17.85 25.25 19.33
N GLY A 223 -18.03 24.02 19.79
CA GLY A 223 -17.68 23.57 21.15
C GLY A 223 -16.22 23.23 21.36
N SER A 224 -15.40 23.24 20.32
CA SER A 224 -13.98 22.86 20.39
C SER A 224 -13.08 24.08 20.60
N MET A 225 -12.02 23.91 21.40
CA MET A 225 -10.90 24.87 21.46
C MET A 225 -10.11 24.93 20.15
N ASN A 226 -10.19 23.89 19.33
CA ASN A 226 -9.56 23.80 18.00
C ASN A 226 -10.60 24.19 16.94
N PRO A 227 -10.52 25.40 16.37
CA PRO A 227 -11.54 25.90 15.45
C PRO A 227 -11.61 25.08 14.15
N PRO A 228 -12.78 24.99 13.50
CA PRO A 228 -12.96 24.27 12.26
C PRO A 228 -12.18 24.92 11.12
N GLN A 229 -11.85 24.11 10.12
CA GLN A 229 -11.19 24.51 8.89
C GLN A 229 -11.95 23.93 7.68
N LEU A 230 -11.92 24.63 6.55
CA LEU A 230 -12.28 24.08 5.25
C LEU A 230 -11.08 24.24 4.32
N LEU A 231 -10.53 23.13 3.88
CA LEU A 231 -9.44 23.11 2.90
C LEU A 231 -10.04 22.89 1.50
N SER A 232 -9.88 23.87 0.63
CA SER A 232 -10.23 23.78 -0.78
C SER A 232 -8.95 23.59 -1.60
N ILE A 233 -8.94 22.58 -2.44
CA ILE A 233 -7.80 22.25 -3.31
C ILE A 233 -8.34 22.15 -4.73
N ALA A 234 -7.84 22.99 -5.63
CA ALA A 234 -8.14 22.92 -7.05
C ALA A 234 -6.89 22.49 -7.82
N TYR A 235 -7.02 21.44 -8.60
CA TYR A 235 -5.99 20.95 -9.51
C TYR A 235 -6.43 21.18 -10.95
N GLN A 236 -5.66 21.92 -11.71
CA GLN A 236 -5.94 22.20 -13.11
C GLN A 236 -5.05 21.34 -14.00
N GLY A 237 -5.50 20.10 -14.23
CA GLY A 237 -4.76 19.13 -15.03
C GLY A 237 -4.86 19.35 -16.54
N ASP A 238 -6.00 19.86 -17.01
CA ASP A 238 -6.22 20.22 -18.42
C ASP A 238 -6.72 21.68 -18.50
N PRO A 239 -5.85 22.63 -18.90
CA PRO A 239 -6.23 24.03 -19.01
C PRO A 239 -7.27 24.31 -20.12
N ASN A 240 -7.49 23.37 -21.04
CA ASN A 240 -8.45 23.52 -22.14
C ASN A 240 -9.83 22.94 -21.78
N SER A 241 -9.95 22.16 -20.72
CA SER A 241 -11.22 21.60 -20.26
C SER A 241 -11.97 22.59 -19.37
N ARG A 242 -13.31 22.66 -19.57
CA ARG A 242 -14.23 23.37 -18.65
C ARG A 242 -14.93 22.42 -17.67
N GLU A 243 -14.67 21.13 -17.80
CA GLU A 243 -15.26 20.12 -16.90
C GLU A 243 -14.53 20.16 -15.56
N VAL A 244 -15.31 20.15 -14.47
CA VAL A 244 -14.80 20.13 -13.11
C VAL A 244 -15.36 18.93 -12.38
N LEU A 245 -14.47 18.08 -11.87
CA LEU A 245 -14.82 17.02 -10.94
C LEU A 245 -14.68 17.53 -9.51
N GLY A 246 -15.79 17.63 -8.77
CA GLY A 246 -15.81 18.02 -7.36
C GLY A 246 -15.79 16.79 -6.45
N ILE A 247 -14.82 16.74 -5.54
CA ILE A 247 -14.72 15.70 -4.51
C ILE A 247 -14.87 16.38 -3.15
N VAL A 248 -15.85 15.93 -2.34
CA VAL A 248 -16.09 16.45 -1.00
C VAL A 248 -15.79 15.39 0.04
N GLY A 249 -14.87 15.70 0.96
CA GLY A 249 -14.47 14.82 2.06
C GLY A 249 -14.86 15.40 3.42
N LYS A 250 -15.44 14.55 4.29
CA LYS A 250 -15.67 14.86 5.71
C LYS A 250 -14.40 14.55 6.50
N GLY A 251 -13.75 15.58 7.06
CA GLY A 251 -12.51 15.47 7.83
C GLY A 251 -12.70 15.77 9.32
N VAL A 252 -13.74 15.25 9.95
CA VAL A 252 -13.95 15.40 11.40
C VAL A 252 -12.85 14.66 12.15
N THR A 253 -12.06 15.38 12.94
CA THR A 253 -10.91 14.81 13.67
C THR A 253 -11.31 14.06 14.94
N TYR A 254 -12.48 14.38 15.52
CA TYR A 254 -13.08 13.62 16.63
C TYR A 254 -14.57 13.94 16.75
N ASP A 255 -15.41 12.92 16.78
CA ASP A 255 -16.86 13.03 16.93
C ASP A 255 -17.33 12.49 18.29
N SER A 256 -17.38 13.34 19.30
CA SER A 256 -17.90 12.99 20.62
C SER A 256 -19.43 12.81 20.68
N GLY A 257 -20.16 13.26 19.66
CA GLY A 257 -21.62 13.35 19.66
C GLY A 257 -22.17 14.67 20.24
N GLY A 258 -21.33 15.53 20.80
CA GLY A 258 -21.73 16.82 21.40
C GLY A 258 -22.64 16.65 22.62
N LEU A 259 -23.81 17.35 22.62
CA LEU A 259 -24.79 17.20 23.70
C LEU A 259 -25.39 15.80 23.79
N SER A 260 -25.47 15.06 22.67
CA SER A 260 -25.80 13.64 22.60
C SER A 260 -24.53 12.83 22.66
N LEU A 261 -23.83 12.84 23.79
CA LEU A 261 -22.54 12.19 23.95
C LEU A 261 -22.63 10.71 23.63
N LYS A 262 -21.73 10.23 22.79
CA LYS A 262 -21.66 8.82 22.40
C LYS A 262 -21.23 7.94 23.59
N SER A 263 -21.68 6.67 23.57
CA SER A 263 -21.31 5.72 24.61
C SER A 263 -19.80 5.45 24.64
N HIS A 264 -19.27 5.17 25.81
CA HIS A 264 -17.83 4.95 26.05
C HIS A 264 -17.23 3.85 25.19
N ALA A 265 -17.99 2.78 24.90
CA ALA A 265 -17.55 1.63 24.12
C ALA A 265 -17.16 1.91 22.68
N ASN A 266 -17.54 3.08 22.12
CA ASN A 266 -17.31 3.42 20.72
C ASN A 266 -16.51 4.72 20.51
N LEU A 267 -16.17 5.43 21.60
CA LEU A 267 -15.49 6.73 21.48
C LEU A 267 -14.10 6.64 20.86
N GLU A 268 -13.39 5.53 21.05
CA GLU A 268 -12.06 5.30 20.48
C GLU A 268 -12.04 5.22 18.94
N PHE A 269 -13.18 4.85 18.32
CA PHE A 269 -13.34 4.78 16.87
C PHE A 269 -13.80 6.07 16.22
N MET A 270 -14.01 7.13 17.01
CA MET A 270 -14.59 8.40 16.53
C MET A 270 -13.54 9.44 16.12
N LYS A 271 -12.30 9.04 16.00
CA LYS A 271 -11.19 9.86 15.51
C LYS A 271 -10.98 9.70 14.01
#